data_3641e75a4ffb45dc639b4d643ba5c75e
#
_entry.id   3641e75a4ffb45dc639b4d643ba5c75e
#
_cell.length_a   1.000
_cell.length_b   1.000
_cell.length_c   1.000
_cell.angle_alpha   90.00
_cell.angle_beta   90.00
_cell.angle_gamma   90.00
#
_symmetry.space_group_name_H-M   'P 1'
#
loop_
_entity.id
_entity.type
_entity.pdbx_description
1 polymer ?
#
loop_
_entity_poly.entity_id
_entity_poly.type
_entity_poly.pdbx_seq_one_letter_code
_entity_poly.pdbx_strand_id
1 'polypeptide(L)'
;MLTSPHAKPARTRLPTRLRAGITLALWLIAATAAANENTRIGYVDMQRLFDSAPQVVAAREALDSEFRPRNESLIADEARLEQMREDLENSDQLAAQERFELEREVRNLRRSIDRRREDLREELRFRTSTATKALEDTIEVAVRQVAEGRGYDLILTSPVAYAAPGIDITDEILEWLTDDFDRSGAY
;
A
#
# COMPACT_ATOMS: atom_id res chain seq x y z
N MET A 1 -77.30 53.82 40.42
CA MET A 1 -76.92 53.00 41.57
C MET A 1 -76.95 51.55 41.14
N LEU A 2 -75.84 50.90 40.91
CA LEU A 2 -75.67 49.46 41.01
C LEU A 2 -74.17 49.16 40.69
N THR A 3 -73.45 48.82 41.70
CA THR A 3 -72.05 48.51 41.79
C THR A 3 -71.77 47.06 41.21
N SER A 4 -70.89 46.96 40.28
CA SER A 4 -70.39 45.66 39.85
C SER A 4 -69.16 45.23 40.66
N PRO A 5 -69.07 43.96 41.11
CA PRO A 5 -67.88 43.44 41.77
C PRO A 5 -66.81 42.92 40.75
N HIS A 6 -65.62 43.42 40.96
CA HIS A 6 -64.42 42.92 40.30
C HIS A 6 -64.13 41.46 40.69
N ALA A 7 -64.15 40.54 39.74
CA ALA A 7 -63.67 39.19 39.91
C ALA A 7 -62.13 39.14 39.70
N LYS A 8 -61.37 38.72 40.70
CA LYS A 8 -59.94 38.48 40.65
C LYS A 8 -59.66 37.16 39.90
N PRO A 9 -58.70 37.10 38.98
CA PRO A 9 -58.33 35.82 38.34
C PRO A 9 -57.59 34.91 39.35
N ALA A 10 -58.06 33.67 39.47
CA ALA A 10 -57.44 32.59 40.26
C ALA A 10 -56.11 32.18 39.62
N ARG A 11 -55.00 32.49 40.28
CA ARG A 11 -53.70 31.96 39.93
C ARG A 11 -53.59 30.50 40.37
N THR A 12 -53.83 29.55 39.47
CA THR A 12 -53.58 28.13 39.69
C THR A 12 -52.06 27.90 39.80
N ARG A 13 -51.58 27.74 41.03
CA ARG A 13 -50.18 27.34 41.28
C ARG A 13 -50.07 25.81 41.04
N LEU A 14 -49.35 25.36 39.99
CA LEU A 14 -49.03 23.98 39.86
C LEU A 14 -48.21 23.49 41.06
N PRO A 15 -48.48 22.27 41.57
CA PRO A 15 -47.80 21.72 42.73
C PRO A 15 -46.27 21.48 42.38
N THR A 16 -45.43 21.90 43.32
CA THR A 16 -43.97 21.90 43.25
C THR A 16 -43.39 20.54 42.88
N ARG A 17 -44.08 19.45 43.17
CA ARG A 17 -43.68 18.07 42.82
C ARG A 17 -43.76 17.77 41.32
N LEU A 18 -44.66 18.44 40.58
CA LEU A 18 -44.81 18.28 39.15
C LEU A 18 -43.69 18.99 38.38
N ARG A 19 -43.15 20.08 38.91
CA ARG A 19 -42.04 20.83 38.34
C ARG A 19 -40.69 20.07 38.43
N ALA A 20 -40.46 19.36 39.55
CA ALA A 20 -39.28 18.56 39.77
C ALA A 20 -39.19 17.34 38.84
N GLY A 21 -40.36 16.72 38.52
CA GLY A 21 -40.39 15.57 37.57
C GLY A 21 -40.10 15.96 36.11
N ILE A 22 -40.58 17.14 35.68
CA ILE A 22 -40.38 17.62 34.32
C ILE A 22 -38.91 18.04 34.09
N THR A 23 -38.26 18.65 35.06
CA THR A 23 -36.82 19.01 34.95
C THR A 23 -35.90 17.79 34.95
N LEU A 24 -36.21 16.74 35.72
CA LEU A 24 -35.43 15.50 35.74
C LEU A 24 -35.61 14.72 34.42
N ALA A 25 -36.82 14.69 33.83
CA ALA A 25 -37.05 14.05 32.53
C ALA A 25 -36.35 14.76 31.36
N LEU A 26 -36.27 16.11 31.39
CA LEU A 26 -35.52 16.87 30.40
C LEU A 26 -33.99 16.61 30.49
N TRP A 27 -33.45 16.42 31.70
CA TRP A 27 -32.05 16.07 31.91
C TRP A 27 -31.71 14.65 31.42
N LEU A 28 -32.62 13.68 31.58
CA LEU A 28 -32.42 12.32 31.06
C LEU A 28 -32.44 12.25 29.52
N ILE A 29 -33.26 13.10 28.88
CA ILE A 29 -33.33 13.14 27.39
C ILE A 29 -32.09 13.84 26.82
N ALA A 30 -31.50 14.79 27.49
CA ALA A 30 -30.26 15.47 27.07
C ALA A 30 -29.02 14.52 27.14
N ALA A 31 -29.03 13.55 28.07
CA ALA A 31 -27.91 12.61 28.23
C ALA A 31 -27.85 11.54 27.10
N THR A 32 -28.96 11.26 26.41
CA THR A 32 -28.96 10.29 25.30
C THR A 32 -28.55 10.88 23.94
N ALA A 33 -28.49 12.22 23.83
CA ALA A 33 -28.07 12.88 22.57
C ALA A 33 -26.53 12.96 22.40
N ALA A 34 -25.74 12.60 23.42
CA ALA A 34 -24.27 12.71 23.39
C ALA A 34 -23.54 11.45 22.88
N ALA A 35 -24.26 10.40 22.50
CA ALA A 35 -23.64 9.11 22.11
C ALA A 35 -23.69 8.80 20.60
N ASN A 36 -23.79 9.81 19.74
CA ASN A 36 -23.43 9.65 18.33
C ASN A 36 -21.95 10.04 18.18
N GLU A 37 -21.05 9.23 18.69
CA GLU A 37 -19.68 9.24 18.21
C GLU A 37 -19.74 8.85 16.71
N ASN A 38 -19.57 9.86 15.88
CA ASN A 38 -19.59 9.71 14.43
C ASN A 38 -18.34 8.92 14.08
N THR A 39 -18.41 7.58 14.05
CA THR A 39 -17.30 6.70 13.69
C THR A 39 -16.73 7.16 12.36
N ARG A 40 -15.47 7.56 12.36
CA ARG A 40 -14.76 8.01 11.17
C ARG A 40 -14.09 6.83 10.51
N ILE A 41 -14.59 6.48 9.31
CA ILE A 41 -14.04 5.39 8.50
C ILE A 41 -13.29 6.01 7.32
N GLY A 42 -12.05 5.55 7.11
CA GLY A 42 -11.27 5.84 5.93
C GLY A 42 -11.15 4.60 5.03
N TYR A 43 -10.93 4.83 3.75
CA TYR A 43 -10.60 3.80 2.78
C TYR A 43 -9.26 4.12 2.12
N VAL A 44 -8.43 3.09 1.91
CA VAL A 44 -7.14 3.20 1.25
C VAL A 44 -7.05 2.20 0.10
N ASP A 45 -6.80 2.71 -1.10
CA ASP A 45 -6.52 1.89 -2.28
C ASP A 45 -5.05 1.45 -2.27
N MET A 46 -4.83 0.22 -1.81
CA MET A 46 -3.48 -0.36 -1.74
C MET A 46 -2.82 -0.46 -3.12
N GLN A 47 -3.59 -0.77 -4.17
CA GLN A 47 -3.03 -0.87 -5.52
C GLN A 47 -2.49 0.49 -5.98
N ARG A 48 -3.25 1.55 -5.76
CA ARG A 48 -2.83 2.92 -6.08
C ARG A 48 -1.59 3.34 -5.29
N LEU A 49 -1.46 2.94 -4.01
CA LEU A 49 -0.25 3.16 -3.22
C LEU A 49 0.95 2.44 -3.84
N PHE A 50 0.81 1.14 -4.16
CA PHE A 50 1.88 0.35 -4.79
C PHE A 50 2.28 0.83 -6.19
N ASP A 51 1.39 1.53 -6.89
CA ASP A 51 1.69 2.07 -8.21
C ASP A 51 2.32 3.47 -8.17
N SER A 52 2.09 4.25 -7.09
CA SER A 52 2.38 5.69 -7.06
C SER A 52 3.34 6.13 -5.95
N ALA A 53 3.56 5.33 -4.90
CA ALA A 53 4.44 5.72 -3.80
C ALA A 53 5.90 5.87 -4.27
N PRO A 54 6.62 6.94 -3.90
CA PRO A 54 8.00 7.18 -4.34
C PRO A 54 8.96 6.09 -3.90
N GLN A 55 8.74 5.47 -2.75
CA GLN A 55 9.51 4.32 -2.27
C GLN A 55 9.44 3.13 -3.24
N VAL A 56 8.27 2.91 -3.88
CA VAL A 56 8.08 1.84 -4.88
C VAL A 56 8.88 2.12 -6.14
N VAL A 57 8.81 3.36 -6.63
CA VAL A 57 9.55 3.81 -7.81
C VAL A 57 11.05 3.64 -7.57
N ALA A 58 11.56 4.14 -6.45
CA ALA A 58 12.96 4.01 -6.07
C ALA A 58 13.41 2.54 -5.93
N ALA A 59 12.59 1.68 -5.30
CA ALA A 59 12.91 0.26 -5.17
C ALA A 59 12.96 -0.46 -6.52
N ARG A 60 12.05 -0.15 -7.45
CA ARG A 60 12.06 -0.69 -8.82
C ARG A 60 13.31 -0.24 -9.59
N GLU A 61 13.66 1.03 -9.52
CA GLU A 61 14.85 1.59 -10.16
C GLU A 61 16.14 0.96 -9.61
N ALA A 62 16.23 0.79 -8.30
CA ALA A 62 17.37 0.14 -7.66
C ALA A 62 17.51 -1.32 -8.12
N LEU A 63 16.42 -2.10 -8.15
CA LEU A 63 16.42 -3.47 -8.63
C LEU A 63 16.82 -3.53 -10.12
N ASP A 64 16.24 -2.67 -10.95
CA ASP A 64 16.58 -2.63 -12.38
C ASP A 64 18.07 -2.28 -12.59
N SER A 65 18.58 -1.30 -11.88
CA SER A 65 20.00 -0.91 -11.93
C SER A 65 20.93 -2.04 -11.49
N GLU A 66 20.57 -2.80 -10.46
CA GLU A 66 21.36 -3.93 -9.95
C GLU A 66 21.34 -5.13 -10.92
N PHE A 67 20.18 -5.45 -11.48
CA PHE A 67 19.98 -6.69 -12.24
C PHE A 67 20.19 -6.53 -13.75
N ARG A 68 20.01 -5.35 -14.31
CA ARG A 68 20.17 -5.08 -15.74
C ARG A 68 21.53 -5.53 -16.30
N PRO A 69 22.69 -5.15 -15.73
CA PRO A 69 24.00 -5.55 -16.29
C PRO A 69 24.22 -7.05 -16.24
N ARG A 70 23.70 -7.74 -15.23
CA ARG A 70 23.78 -9.20 -15.12
C ARG A 70 22.91 -9.89 -16.18
N ASN A 71 21.72 -9.37 -16.45
CA ASN A 71 20.83 -9.86 -17.48
C ASN A 71 21.42 -9.63 -18.88
N GLU A 72 21.99 -8.45 -19.15
CA GLU A 72 22.67 -8.14 -20.40
C GLU A 72 23.86 -9.08 -20.64
N SER A 73 24.66 -9.37 -19.59
CA SER A 73 25.75 -10.35 -19.68
C SER A 73 25.23 -11.76 -20.00
N LEU A 74 24.10 -12.16 -19.43
CA LEU A 74 23.48 -13.46 -19.71
C LEU A 74 23.01 -13.55 -21.15
N ILE A 75 22.37 -12.50 -21.68
CA ILE A 75 21.93 -12.40 -23.09
C ILE A 75 23.13 -12.49 -24.03
N ALA A 76 24.24 -11.81 -23.72
CA ALA A 76 25.46 -11.88 -24.52
C ALA A 76 26.07 -13.30 -24.58
N ASP A 77 26.04 -13.99 -23.42
CA ASP A 77 26.51 -15.39 -23.38
C ASP A 77 25.57 -16.36 -24.12
N GLU A 78 24.26 -16.10 -24.10
CA GLU A 78 23.30 -16.87 -24.89
C GLU A 78 23.52 -16.69 -26.40
N ALA A 79 23.77 -15.46 -26.85
CA ALA A 79 24.11 -15.17 -28.24
C ALA A 79 25.45 -15.84 -28.65
N ARG A 80 26.46 -15.80 -27.75
CA ARG A 80 27.73 -16.52 -27.99
C ARG A 80 27.52 -18.02 -28.07
N LEU A 81 26.70 -18.59 -27.19
CA LEU A 81 26.40 -20.04 -27.26
C LEU A 81 25.75 -20.43 -28.59
N GLU A 82 24.83 -19.58 -29.07
CA GLU A 82 24.18 -19.85 -30.37
C GLU A 82 25.19 -19.79 -31.53
N GLN A 83 26.07 -18.79 -31.56
CA GLN A 83 27.13 -18.70 -32.55
C GLN A 83 28.05 -19.95 -32.53
N MET A 84 28.44 -20.39 -31.31
CA MET A 84 29.29 -21.59 -31.19
C MET A 84 28.59 -22.88 -31.65
N ARG A 85 27.27 -22.95 -31.54
CA ARG A 85 26.49 -24.08 -32.09
C ARG A 85 26.44 -24.05 -33.59
N GLU A 86 26.22 -22.88 -34.20
CA GLU A 86 26.27 -22.72 -35.66
C GLU A 86 27.65 -23.07 -36.20
N ASP A 87 28.72 -22.64 -35.52
CA ASP A 87 30.11 -23.01 -35.91
C ASP A 87 30.32 -24.52 -35.82
N LEU A 88 29.76 -25.19 -34.80
CA LEU A 88 29.85 -26.65 -34.66
C LEU A 88 29.07 -27.40 -35.75
N GLU A 89 27.88 -26.93 -36.13
CA GLU A 89 27.07 -27.50 -37.21
C GLU A 89 27.76 -27.37 -38.57
N ASN A 90 28.45 -26.24 -38.78
CA ASN A 90 29.19 -25.96 -40.00
C ASN A 90 30.64 -26.54 -40.00
N SER A 91 30.97 -27.41 -39.04
CA SER A 91 32.34 -27.83 -38.73
C SER A 91 32.87 -29.02 -39.56
N ASP A 92 32.29 -29.32 -40.73
CA ASP A 92 32.70 -30.42 -41.56
C ASP A 92 34.19 -30.40 -41.96
N GLN A 93 34.85 -29.24 -41.86
CA GLN A 93 36.26 -29.03 -42.19
C GLN A 93 37.19 -29.01 -40.97
N LEU A 94 36.66 -29.05 -39.73
CA LEU A 94 37.48 -29.04 -38.53
C LEU A 94 38.15 -30.38 -38.28
N ALA A 95 39.38 -30.35 -37.76
CA ALA A 95 40.03 -31.56 -37.27
C ALA A 95 39.21 -32.15 -36.08
N ALA A 96 39.23 -33.49 -35.96
CA ALA A 96 38.45 -34.19 -34.93
C ALA A 96 38.72 -33.66 -33.50
N GLN A 97 39.96 -33.25 -33.24
CA GLN A 97 40.36 -32.69 -31.95
C GLN A 97 39.71 -31.31 -31.70
N GLU A 98 39.71 -30.42 -32.70
CA GLU A 98 39.13 -29.07 -32.61
C GLU A 98 37.62 -29.14 -32.42
N ARG A 99 36.96 -30.05 -33.16
CA ARG A 99 35.52 -30.30 -32.99
C ARG A 99 35.18 -30.76 -31.56
N PHE A 100 35.95 -31.69 -31.01
CA PHE A 100 35.76 -32.18 -29.64
C PHE A 100 35.94 -31.07 -28.60
N GLU A 101 36.91 -30.19 -28.78
CA GLU A 101 37.15 -29.04 -27.91
C GLU A 101 35.98 -28.04 -27.97
N LEU A 102 35.50 -27.70 -29.17
CA LEU A 102 34.34 -26.84 -29.38
C LEU A 102 33.07 -27.44 -28.76
N GLU A 103 32.79 -28.72 -28.95
CA GLU A 103 31.68 -29.40 -28.29
C GLU A 103 31.75 -29.32 -26.76
N ARG A 104 32.96 -29.47 -26.21
CA ARG A 104 33.18 -29.34 -24.76
C ARG A 104 32.93 -27.92 -24.28
N GLU A 105 33.35 -26.92 -25.03
CA GLU A 105 33.13 -25.51 -24.70
C GLU A 105 31.64 -25.16 -24.76
N VAL A 106 30.90 -25.55 -25.79
CA VAL A 106 29.44 -25.41 -25.92
C VAL A 106 28.72 -26.01 -24.71
N ARG A 107 29.09 -27.26 -24.33
CA ARG A 107 28.48 -27.89 -23.16
C ARG A 107 28.79 -27.14 -21.85
N ASN A 108 29.99 -26.61 -21.71
CA ASN A 108 30.39 -25.85 -20.50
C ASN A 108 29.67 -24.51 -20.41
N LEU A 109 29.63 -23.77 -21.52
CA LEU A 109 28.95 -22.47 -21.59
C LEU A 109 27.45 -22.63 -21.32
N ARG A 110 26.80 -23.61 -21.94
CA ARG A 110 25.39 -23.94 -21.69
C ARG A 110 25.12 -24.16 -20.21
N ARG A 111 25.90 -25.03 -19.54
CA ARG A 111 25.73 -25.28 -18.10
C ARG A 111 25.98 -24.04 -17.26
N SER A 112 26.90 -23.17 -17.66
CA SER A 112 27.15 -21.90 -16.97
C SER A 112 25.96 -20.93 -17.10
N ILE A 113 25.40 -20.82 -18.32
CA ILE A 113 24.22 -20.02 -18.60
C ILE A 113 23.02 -20.52 -17.78
N ASP A 114 22.76 -21.82 -17.79
CA ASP A 114 21.61 -22.40 -17.06
C ASP A 114 21.70 -22.13 -15.57
N ARG A 115 22.90 -22.32 -14.95
CA ARG A 115 23.09 -21.98 -13.52
C ARG A 115 22.90 -20.50 -13.25
N ARG A 116 23.56 -19.60 -14.01
CA ARG A 116 23.46 -18.15 -13.79
C ARG A 116 22.04 -17.63 -14.00
N ARG A 117 21.29 -18.21 -14.94
CA ARG A 117 19.88 -17.88 -15.14
C ARG A 117 19.04 -18.23 -13.93
N GLU A 118 19.27 -19.39 -13.32
CA GLU A 118 18.54 -19.81 -12.11
C GLU A 118 18.93 -18.96 -10.92
N ASP A 119 20.22 -18.78 -10.66
CA ASP A 119 20.74 -17.93 -9.59
C ASP A 119 20.17 -16.50 -9.69
N LEU A 120 20.14 -15.91 -10.90
CA LEU A 120 19.60 -14.57 -11.13
C LEU A 120 18.09 -14.49 -10.84
N ARG A 121 17.33 -15.52 -11.22
CA ARG A 121 15.88 -15.58 -10.94
C ARG A 121 15.59 -15.70 -9.45
N GLU A 122 16.33 -16.56 -8.75
CA GLU A 122 16.16 -16.74 -7.31
C GLU A 122 16.52 -15.48 -6.56
N GLU A 123 17.64 -14.84 -6.90
CA GLU A 123 18.08 -13.61 -6.28
C GLU A 123 17.08 -12.46 -6.53
N LEU A 124 16.60 -12.29 -7.77
CA LEU A 124 15.60 -11.28 -8.11
C LEU A 124 14.30 -11.51 -7.34
N ARG A 125 13.83 -12.76 -7.24
CA ARG A 125 12.65 -13.11 -6.47
C ARG A 125 12.82 -12.76 -4.99
N PHE A 126 13.96 -13.12 -4.41
CA PHE A 126 14.28 -12.82 -3.02
C PHE A 126 14.31 -11.31 -2.77
N ARG A 127 15.03 -10.55 -3.63
CA ARG A 127 15.15 -9.09 -3.51
C ARG A 127 13.79 -8.39 -3.67
N THR A 128 12.99 -8.81 -4.66
CA THR A 128 11.64 -8.29 -4.87
C THR A 128 10.76 -8.55 -3.64
N SER A 129 10.76 -9.77 -3.11
CA SER A 129 9.98 -10.12 -1.92
C SER A 129 10.39 -9.29 -0.69
N THR A 130 11.70 -9.11 -0.50
CA THR A 130 12.23 -8.28 0.60
C THR A 130 11.83 -6.82 0.45
N ALA A 131 11.94 -6.26 -0.76
CA ALA A 131 11.54 -4.87 -1.04
C ALA A 131 10.03 -4.68 -0.85
N THR A 132 9.20 -5.63 -1.32
CA THR A 132 7.75 -5.59 -1.13
C THR A 132 7.39 -5.59 0.35
N LYS A 133 8.02 -6.46 1.15
CA LYS A 133 7.75 -6.51 2.58
C LYS A 133 8.14 -5.21 3.29
N ALA A 134 9.31 -4.66 3.01
CA ALA A 134 9.74 -3.38 3.59
C ALA A 134 8.78 -2.25 3.25
N LEU A 135 8.24 -2.26 2.02
CA LEU A 135 7.24 -1.29 1.57
C LEU A 135 5.90 -1.48 2.30
N GLU A 136 5.42 -2.72 2.46
CA GLU A 136 4.21 -3.02 3.24
C GLU A 136 4.34 -2.48 4.67
N ASP A 137 5.48 -2.72 5.32
CA ASP A 137 5.76 -2.22 6.66
C ASP A 137 5.74 -0.66 6.70
N THR A 138 6.30 0.00 5.69
CA THR A 138 6.29 1.46 5.58
C THR A 138 4.88 2.02 5.36
N ILE A 139 4.09 1.38 4.49
CA ILE A 139 2.68 1.75 4.24
C ILE A 139 1.85 1.57 5.51
N GLU A 140 2.05 0.48 6.26
CA GLU A 140 1.34 0.27 7.54
C GLU A 140 1.63 1.41 8.53
N VAL A 141 2.89 1.85 8.63
CA VAL A 141 3.26 3.00 9.47
C VAL A 141 2.57 4.27 8.98
N ALA A 142 2.59 4.55 7.68
CA ALA A 142 1.94 5.72 7.08
C ALA A 142 0.44 5.74 7.38
N VAL A 143 -0.25 4.61 7.14
CA VAL A 143 -1.69 4.47 7.40
C VAL A 143 -1.99 4.73 8.88
N ARG A 144 -1.20 4.17 9.80
CA ARG A 144 -1.36 4.37 11.23
C ARG A 144 -1.18 5.83 11.65
N GLN A 145 -0.12 6.47 11.16
CA GLN A 145 0.18 7.88 11.48
C GLN A 145 -0.92 8.83 10.98
N VAL A 146 -1.40 8.63 9.75
CA VAL A 146 -2.51 9.43 9.21
C VAL A 146 -3.80 9.15 9.97
N ALA A 147 -4.10 7.88 10.26
CA ALA A 147 -5.31 7.49 11.02
C ALA A 147 -5.35 8.15 12.39
N GLU A 148 -4.27 8.03 13.17
CA GLU A 148 -4.16 8.62 14.51
C GLU A 148 -4.21 10.16 14.44
N GLY A 149 -3.45 10.77 13.53
CA GLY A 149 -3.38 12.23 13.37
C GLY A 149 -4.70 12.87 12.93
N ARG A 150 -5.54 12.15 12.20
CA ARG A 150 -6.82 12.61 11.67
C ARG A 150 -8.02 12.10 12.48
N GLY A 151 -7.82 11.21 13.46
CA GLY A 151 -8.87 10.65 14.31
C GLY A 151 -9.81 9.71 13.54
N TYR A 152 -9.27 8.83 12.71
CA TYR A 152 -10.03 7.72 12.12
C TYR A 152 -10.10 6.56 13.10
N ASP A 153 -11.31 5.99 13.24
CA ASP A 153 -11.57 4.83 14.11
C ASP A 153 -11.29 3.51 13.37
N LEU A 154 -11.43 3.52 12.04
CA LEU A 154 -11.24 2.35 11.18
C LEU A 154 -10.71 2.77 9.81
N ILE A 155 -9.67 2.06 9.34
CA ILE A 155 -9.22 2.14 7.96
C ILE A 155 -9.49 0.81 7.27
N LEU A 156 -10.19 0.86 6.14
CA LEU A 156 -10.41 -0.27 5.25
C LEU A 156 -9.42 -0.21 4.09
N THR A 157 -8.91 -1.37 3.69
CA THR A 157 -8.03 -1.50 2.53
C THR A 157 -8.69 -2.33 1.43
N SER A 158 -8.18 -2.21 0.20
CA SER A 158 -8.61 -3.08 -0.93
C SER A 158 -8.51 -4.58 -0.58
N PRO A 159 -9.43 -5.45 -1.09
CA PRO A 159 -10.51 -5.14 -2.01
C PRO A 159 -11.80 -4.69 -1.31
N VAL A 160 -12.40 -3.58 -1.75
CA VAL A 160 -13.74 -3.12 -1.36
C VAL A 160 -14.61 -3.02 -2.61
N ALA A 161 -15.88 -3.39 -2.50
CA ALA A 161 -16.81 -3.32 -3.64
C ALA A 161 -17.13 -1.87 -4.05
N TYR A 162 -17.17 -0.96 -3.09
CA TYR A 162 -17.45 0.46 -3.30
C TYR A 162 -16.94 1.29 -2.10
N ALA A 163 -16.30 2.40 -2.40
CA ALA A 163 -15.95 3.43 -1.44
C ALA A 163 -16.41 4.79 -2.02
N ALA A 164 -17.10 5.60 -1.21
CA ALA A 164 -17.45 6.96 -1.62
C ALA A 164 -16.18 7.83 -1.63
N PRO A 165 -16.06 8.81 -2.57
CA PRO A 165 -14.87 9.66 -2.66
C PRO A 165 -14.53 10.39 -1.35
N GLY A 166 -15.53 10.69 -0.52
CA GLY A 166 -15.34 11.40 0.74
C GLY A 166 -14.70 10.57 1.88
N ILE A 167 -14.55 9.25 1.71
CA ILE A 167 -13.85 8.38 2.68
C ILE A 167 -12.51 7.86 2.14
N ASP A 168 -12.18 8.13 0.86
CA ASP A 168 -10.91 7.76 0.26
C ASP A 168 -9.81 8.73 0.77
N ILE A 169 -8.87 8.16 1.52
CA ILE A 169 -7.73 8.89 2.10
C ILE A 169 -6.40 8.50 1.44
N THR A 170 -6.45 7.83 0.30
CA THR A 170 -5.26 7.33 -0.40
C THR A 170 -4.28 8.45 -0.73
N ASP A 171 -4.79 9.62 -1.14
CA ASP A 171 -3.95 10.80 -1.43
C ASP A 171 -3.23 11.34 -0.19
N GLU A 172 -3.88 11.31 0.99
CA GLU A 172 -3.27 11.73 2.25
C GLU A 172 -2.14 10.78 2.67
N ILE A 173 -2.31 9.47 2.43
CA ILE A 173 -1.26 8.48 2.67
C ILE A 173 -0.09 8.68 1.69
N LEU A 174 -0.36 8.95 0.40
CA LEU A 174 0.66 9.24 -0.61
C LEU A 174 1.46 10.50 -0.26
N GLU A 175 0.80 11.54 0.22
CA GLU A 175 1.45 12.77 0.69
C GLU A 175 2.40 12.46 1.86
N TRP A 176 1.93 11.71 2.86
CA TRP A 176 2.76 11.30 3.99
C TRP A 176 3.99 10.48 3.54
N LEU A 177 3.79 9.50 2.64
CA LEU A 177 4.87 8.68 2.10
C LEU A 177 5.90 9.51 1.32
N THR A 178 5.44 10.53 0.60
CA THR A 178 6.32 11.45 -0.14
C THR A 178 7.16 12.29 0.83
N ASP A 179 6.53 12.87 1.84
CA ASP A 179 7.22 13.65 2.86
C ASP A 179 8.23 12.82 3.66
N ASP A 180 7.91 11.55 3.94
CA ASP A 180 8.81 10.64 4.63
C ASP A 180 9.99 10.24 3.76
N PHE A 181 9.77 9.98 2.48
CA PHE A 181 10.80 9.67 1.50
C PHE A 181 11.79 10.83 1.36
N ASP A 182 11.29 12.06 1.21
CA ASP A 182 12.12 13.27 1.08
C ASP A 182 12.95 13.53 2.34
N ARG A 183 12.38 13.28 3.53
CA ARG A 183 13.09 13.43 4.81
C ARG A 183 14.14 12.36 5.05
N SER A 184 13.90 11.15 4.60
CA SER A 184 14.84 10.03 4.80
C SER A 184 16.10 10.15 3.94
N GLY A 185 16.09 11.02 2.91
CA GLY A 185 17.22 11.21 2.00
C GLY A 185 17.58 9.94 1.22
N ALA A 186 16.62 9.08 0.99
CA ALA A 186 16.78 7.83 0.24
C ALA A 186 16.92 8.14 -1.26
N TYR A 187 18.09 8.59 -1.67
CA TYR A 187 18.56 8.72 -3.05
C TYR A 187 19.63 7.66 -3.34
#